data_2cfd3aea7b473e69ae94b2d0319092be
#
_entry.id   2cfd3aea7b473e69ae94b2d0319092be
#
_cell.length_a   1.000
_cell.length_b   1.000
_cell.length_c   1.000
_cell.angle_alpha   90.00
_cell.angle_beta   90.00
_cell.angle_gamma   90.00
#
_symmetry.space_group_name_H-M   'P 1'
#
loop_
_entity.id
_entity.type
_entity.pdbx_description
1 polymer ?
#
loop_
_entity_poly.entity_id
_entity_poly.type
_entity_poly.pdbx_seq_one_letter_code
_entity_poly.pdbx_strand_id
1 'polypeptide(L)'
;MQWNDATLPPASSLGVNQIVLAWERGVPTALWATARKQGYRVYVETPLNQATSAAKECTEKSCAGIILKVLEAESAETEKSIASLRSAYPKLRVLVLSPTGKQPKMRGSLIIKRNSVLEVSSPTAQPWIDTNLAFIKTEQRSRRPQIPLYTFSWADQAPQTILTADDYSLAVAEAGAFHADLVLQLDEHLQQGLNKRDSEAWALWNQVRSTLKFFADASAGVLEPAANVAVVVDQLDPSDEVANLLSRHNIPFQIFIAADLKTEELKGFDIVIVFAKPDPETVEWIKNLATGGATVVAVDAHGKYSWQSSQPVQLNEHTTSYPVGNGKVLELAEPVSDPETFAQDIRRLLGKRNALLSLWNGLTTIAVPYKDRGARVTLLELVNYAGESLRLQVQVKGSFTTIRYETPEHGCCKSLEPVRHDGFTEFVIPEIRIAGRVHLESQ
;
A
#
# COMPACT_ATOMS: atom_id res chain seq x y z
N MET A 1 -11.81 -23.04 -13.23
CA MET A 1 -11.06 -24.33 -13.39
C MET A 1 -9.68 -24.13 -12.81
N GLN A 2 -9.24 -25.00 -11.94
CA GLN A 2 -7.91 -24.88 -11.33
C GLN A 2 -6.90 -25.71 -12.14
N TRP A 3 -5.62 -25.31 -12.12
CA TRP A 3 -4.56 -26.15 -12.65
C TRP A 3 -4.50 -27.50 -11.93
N ASN A 4 -4.17 -28.52 -12.67
CA ASN A 4 -3.90 -29.86 -12.15
C ASN A 4 -2.48 -30.29 -12.52
N ASP A 5 -2.12 -31.50 -12.16
CA ASP A 5 -0.81 -32.07 -12.44
C ASP A 5 -0.45 -32.17 -13.93
N ALA A 6 -1.45 -32.27 -14.82
CA ALA A 6 -1.25 -32.34 -16.28
C ALA A 6 -1.20 -30.94 -16.95
N THR A 7 -1.79 -29.91 -16.34
CA THR A 7 -2.00 -28.61 -16.98
C THR A 7 -1.14 -27.49 -16.41
N LEU A 8 -0.49 -27.67 -15.25
CA LEU A 8 0.37 -26.66 -14.63
C LEU A 8 1.59 -26.36 -15.51
N PRO A 9 1.74 -25.10 -16.02
CA PRO A 9 2.91 -24.73 -16.81
C PRO A 9 4.19 -24.72 -15.98
N PRO A 10 5.39 -24.82 -16.59
CA PRO A 10 6.64 -24.60 -15.87
C PRO A 10 6.75 -23.19 -15.28
N ALA A 11 7.38 -23.05 -14.12
CA ALA A 11 7.61 -21.78 -13.45
C ALA A 11 8.33 -20.77 -14.35
N SER A 12 9.31 -21.21 -15.13
CA SER A 12 10.03 -20.40 -16.10
C SER A 12 9.13 -19.83 -17.20
N SER A 13 8.07 -20.55 -17.59
CA SER A 13 7.12 -20.08 -18.58
C SER A 13 6.20 -19.01 -18.02
N LEU A 14 5.73 -19.15 -16.77
CA LEU A 14 4.91 -18.14 -16.13
C LEU A 14 5.72 -16.94 -15.60
N GLY A 15 7.02 -17.08 -15.41
CA GLY A 15 7.87 -16.02 -14.83
C GLY A 15 7.64 -15.82 -13.34
N VAL A 16 6.97 -16.76 -12.67
CA VAL A 16 6.77 -16.79 -11.21
C VAL A 16 7.29 -18.12 -10.67
N ASN A 17 7.90 -18.09 -9.51
CA ASN A 17 8.48 -19.27 -8.86
C ASN A 17 7.74 -19.69 -7.59
N GLN A 18 6.62 -19.09 -7.30
CA GLN A 18 5.79 -19.39 -6.13
C GLN A 18 4.38 -19.70 -6.56
N ILE A 19 3.78 -20.71 -5.95
CA ILE A 19 2.39 -21.10 -6.17
C ILE A 19 1.73 -21.40 -4.83
N VAL A 20 0.45 -21.02 -4.72
CA VAL A 20 -0.37 -21.28 -3.54
C VAL A 20 -1.36 -22.38 -3.86
N LEU A 21 -1.38 -23.44 -3.08
CA LEU A 21 -2.34 -24.53 -3.16
C LEU A 21 -3.30 -24.49 -1.98
N ALA A 22 -4.59 -24.58 -2.24
CA ALA A 22 -5.59 -24.69 -1.17
C ALA A 22 -5.46 -26.04 -0.45
N TRP A 23 -5.49 -26.01 0.89
CA TRP A 23 -5.48 -27.21 1.72
C TRP A 23 -6.89 -27.43 2.30
N GLU A 24 -7.63 -28.33 1.69
CA GLU A 24 -8.99 -28.66 2.15
C GLU A 24 -9.03 -29.93 3.01
N ARG A 25 -8.29 -30.96 2.62
CA ARG A 25 -8.19 -32.26 3.30
C ARG A 25 -6.79 -32.86 3.22
N GLY A 26 -5.79 -32.05 3.00
CA GLY A 26 -4.41 -32.41 2.73
C GLY A 26 -3.86 -31.72 1.50
N VAL A 27 -2.54 -31.76 1.32
CA VAL A 27 -1.89 -31.19 0.14
C VAL A 27 -2.17 -32.12 -1.06
N PRO A 28 -2.70 -31.62 -2.18
CA PRO A 28 -2.93 -32.42 -3.39
C PRO A 28 -1.61 -33.02 -3.90
N THR A 29 -1.37 -34.31 -3.59
CA THR A 29 -0.04 -34.93 -3.72
C THR A 29 0.49 -34.90 -5.14
N ALA A 30 -0.34 -35.20 -6.16
CA ALA A 30 0.08 -35.20 -7.56
C ALA A 30 0.43 -33.78 -8.04
N LEU A 31 -0.43 -32.80 -7.78
CA LEU A 31 -0.20 -31.41 -8.16
C LEU A 31 1.02 -30.83 -7.44
N TRP A 32 1.21 -31.14 -6.16
CA TRP A 32 2.37 -30.71 -5.38
C TRP A 32 3.69 -31.25 -5.95
N ALA A 33 3.74 -32.55 -6.28
CA ALA A 33 4.90 -33.18 -6.89
C ALA A 33 5.22 -32.54 -8.26
N THR A 34 4.20 -32.32 -9.08
CA THR A 34 4.33 -31.65 -10.36
C THR A 34 4.81 -30.21 -10.19
N ALA A 35 4.24 -29.43 -9.27
CA ALA A 35 4.66 -28.05 -9.02
C ALA A 35 6.14 -27.96 -8.67
N ARG A 36 6.64 -28.84 -7.77
CA ARG A 36 8.08 -28.91 -7.46
C ARG A 36 8.93 -29.27 -8.67
N LYS A 37 8.51 -30.27 -9.46
CA LYS A 37 9.21 -30.68 -10.68
C LYS A 37 9.27 -29.54 -11.70
N GLN A 38 8.23 -28.70 -11.75
CA GLN A 38 8.13 -27.54 -12.63
C GLN A 38 8.87 -26.29 -12.09
N GLY A 39 9.54 -26.39 -10.96
CA GLY A 39 10.40 -25.33 -10.38
C GLY A 39 9.68 -24.36 -9.42
N TYR A 40 8.49 -24.72 -8.95
CA TYR A 40 7.78 -23.86 -7.99
C TYR A 40 8.16 -24.14 -6.54
N ARG A 41 8.21 -23.08 -5.76
CA ARG A 41 8.12 -23.10 -4.30
C ARG A 41 6.64 -23.12 -3.93
N VAL A 42 6.21 -24.18 -3.26
CA VAL A 42 4.79 -24.40 -2.97
C VAL A 42 4.44 -23.86 -1.59
N TYR A 43 3.49 -22.95 -1.53
CA TYR A 43 2.82 -22.52 -0.32
C TYR A 43 1.45 -23.20 -0.22
N VAL A 44 0.96 -23.37 0.98
CA VAL A 44 -0.34 -24.01 1.24
C VAL A 44 -1.24 -23.03 2.00
N GLU A 45 -2.37 -22.67 1.39
CA GLU A 45 -3.39 -21.84 2.04
C GLU A 45 -4.32 -22.69 2.89
N THR A 46 -4.54 -22.30 4.14
CA THR A 46 -5.37 -23.04 5.09
C THR A 46 -6.10 -22.09 6.04
N PRO A 47 -7.33 -22.41 6.48
CA PRO A 47 -7.96 -21.68 7.56
C PRO A 47 -7.23 -21.93 8.89
N LEU A 48 -7.33 -20.98 9.82
CA LEU A 48 -6.59 -21.01 11.10
C LEU A 48 -6.86 -22.27 11.91
N ASN A 49 -8.10 -22.76 11.95
CA ASN A 49 -8.48 -23.97 12.69
C ASN A 49 -7.85 -25.27 12.15
N GLN A 50 -7.30 -25.27 10.95
CA GLN A 50 -6.62 -26.41 10.33
C GLN A 50 -5.10 -26.20 10.23
N ALA A 51 -4.60 -25.07 10.70
CA ALA A 51 -3.22 -24.63 10.49
C ALA A 51 -2.18 -25.64 11.05
N THR A 52 -2.43 -26.23 12.22
CA THR A 52 -1.50 -27.20 12.82
C THR A 52 -1.34 -28.47 11.97
N SER A 53 -2.44 -28.98 11.43
CA SER A 53 -2.41 -30.16 10.55
C SER A 53 -1.72 -29.85 9.24
N ALA A 54 -2.02 -28.69 8.63
CA ALA A 54 -1.37 -28.22 7.42
C ALA A 54 0.14 -27.97 7.63
N ALA A 55 0.54 -27.38 8.75
CA ALA A 55 1.94 -27.13 9.08
C ALA A 55 2.74 -28.43 9.25
N LYS A 56 2.16 -29.44 9.91
CA LYS A 56 2.78 -30.75 10.04
C LYS A 56 3.02 -31.38 8.67
N GLU A 57 1.98 -31.47 7.83
CA GLU A 57 2.09 -32.06 6.50
C GLU A 57 3.04 -31.26 5.60
N CYS A 58 2.99 -29.93 5.68
CA CYS A 58 3.90 -29.06 4.97
C CYS A 58 5.36 -29.30 5.35
N THR A 59 5.63 -29.53 6.62
CA THR A 59 6.98 -29.84 7.11
C THR A 59 7.47 -31.18 6.57
N GLU A 60 6.61 -32.20 6.58
CA GLU A 60 6.92 -33.53 6.06
C GLU A 60 7.17 -33.50 4.53
N LYS A 61 6.40 -32.70 3.80
CA LYS A 61 6.52 -32.56 2.34
C LYS A 61 7.49 -31.47 1.89
N SER A 62 8.15 -30.75 2.82
CA SER A 62 9.08 -29.65 2.54
C SER A 62 8.42 -28.54 1.70
N CYS A 63 7.24 -28.07 2.07
CA CYS A 63 6.64 -26.87 1.50
C CYS A 63 7.49 -25.62 1.79
N ALA A 64 7.31 -24.56 1.03
CA ALA A 64 7.95 -23.27 1.27
C ALA A 64 7.35 -22.54 2.48
N GLY A 65 6.07 -22.79 2.77
CA GLY A 65 5.36 -22.22 3.92
C GLY A 65 3.87 -22.48 3.87
N ILE A 66 3.17 -21.97 4.88
CA ILE A 66 1.73 -21.94 4.94
C ILE A 66 1.23 -20.49 4.94
N ILE A 67 0.06 -20.28 4.36
CA ILE A 67 -0.66 -19.02 4.32
C ILE A 67 -1.95 -19.23 5.11
N LEU A 68 -2.07 -18.50 6.20
CA LEU A 68 -3.24 -18.55 7.08
C LEU A 68 -4.30 -17.58 6.60
N LYS A 69 -5.48 -18.10 6.26
CA LYS A 69 -6.65 -17.30 5.96
C LYS A 69 -7.36 -16.96 7.25
N VAL A 70 -7.32 -15.69 7.64
CA VAL A 70 -7.96 -15.19 8.85
C VAL A 70 -9.20 -14.41 8.43
N LEU A 71 -10.39 -14.88 8.81
CA LEU A 71 -11.69 -14.34 8.37
C LEU A 71 -12.20 -13.19 9.23
N GLU A 72 -11.73 -13.07 10.47
CA GLU A 72 -12.17 -12.05 11.41
C GLU A 72 -11.02 -11.16 11.86
N ALA A 73 -11.36 -9.91 12.15
CA ALA A 73 -10.44 -8.96 12.71
C ALA A 73 -9.78 -9.53 13.98
N GLU A 74 -8.54 -9.30 14.07
CA GLU A 74 -7.52 -9.69 15.03
C GLU A 74 -8.02 -9.81 16.47
N SER A 75 -8.28 -11.02 16.88
CA SER A 75 -8.41 -11.30 18.31
C SER A 75 -7.01 -11.62 18.89
N ALA A 76 -6.80 -11.29 20.18
CA ALA A 76 -5.58 -11.67 20.89
C ALA A 76 -5.37 -13.20 20.88
N GLU A 77 -6.41 -13.98 20.69
CA GLU A 77 -6.39 -15.42 20.56
C GLU A 77 -5.82 -15.88 19.21
N THR A 78 -6.18 -15.18 18.13
CA THR A 78 -5.61 -15.40 16.79
C THR A 78 -4.11 -15.15 16.80
N GLU A 79 -3.64 -14.06 17.40
CA GLU A 79 -2.21 -13.75 17.52
C GLU A 79 -1.45 -14.79 18.33
N LYS A 80 -2.01 -15.25 19.46
CA LYS A 80 -1.42 -16.33 20.26
C LYS A 80 -1.32 -17.63 19.46
N SER A 81 -2.34 -17.95 18.67
CA SER A 81 -2.36 -19.17 17.84
C SER A 81 -1.28 -19.09 16.74
N ILE A 82 -1.13 -17.94 16.09
CA ILE A 82 -0.08 -17.71 15.07
C ILE A 82 1.31 -17.79 15.71
N ALA A 83 1.52 -17.17 16.86
CA ALA A 83 2.79 -17.21 17.59
C ALA A 83 3.15 -18.64 18.03
N SER A 84 2.18 -19.40 18.55
CA SER A 84 2.35 -20.80 18.91
C SER A 84 2.75 -21.65 17.70
N LEU A 85 2.09 -21.44 16.55
CA LEU A 85 2.40 -22.16 15.32
C LEU A 85 3.80 -21.86 14.82
N ARG A 86 4.22 -20.60 14.85
CA ARG A 86 5.59 -20.18 14.47
C ARG A 86 6.64 -20.80 15.40
N SER A 87 6.35 -20.88 16.70
CA SER A 87 7.22 -21.49 17.68
C SER A 87 7.32 -23.01 17.47
N ALA A 88 6.21 -23.70 17.19
CA ALA A 88 6.19 -25.14 16.96
C ALA A 88 6.88 -25.56 15.65
N TYR A 89 6.86 -24.68 14.63
CA TYR A 89 7.41 -24.94 13.29
C TYR A 89 8.40 -23.84 12.85
N PRO A 90 9.53 -23.64 13.54
CA PRO A 90 10.41 -22.49 13.32
C PRO A 90 11.09 -22.45 11.93
N LYS A 91 11.12 -23.57 11.22
CA LYS A 91 11.65 -23.65 9.84
C LYS A 91 10.58 -23.41 8.78
N LEU A 92 9.32 -23.40 9.16
CA LEU A 92 8.20 -23.20 8.24
C LEU A 92 7.84 -21.71 8.20
N ARG A 93 7.77 -21.14 7.01
CA ARG A 93 7.30 -19.77 6.83
C ARG A 93 5.79 -19.72 7.05
N VAL A 94 5.34 -19.04 8.11
CA VAL A 94 3.93 -18.84 8.43
C VAL A 94 3.55 -17.41 8.06
N LEU A 95 2.75 -17.27 7.02
CA LEU A 95 2.23 -16.01 6.51
C LEU A 95 0.76 -15.87 6.90
N VAL A 96 0.30 -14.64 7.01
CA VAL A 96 -1.12 -14.32 7.25
C VAL A 96 -1.64 -13.57 6.04
N LEU A 97 -2.74 -14.05 5.47
CA LEU A 97 -3.42 -13.42 4.35
C LEU A 97 -4.54 -12.53 4.89
N SER A 98 -4.48 -11.25 4.57
CA SER A 98 -5.60 -10.36 4.86
C SER A 98 -6.73 -10.54 3.85
N PRO A 99 -7.99 -10.59 4.30
CA PRO A 99 -9.15 -10.69 3.41
C PRO A 99 -9.58 -9.36 2.79
N THR A 100 -9.01 -8.22 3.18
CA THR A 100 -9.56 -6.88 2.90
C THR A 100 -9.01 -6.19 1.65
N GLY A 101 -8.21 -6.87 0.83
CA GLY A 101 -7.68 -6.31 -0.41
C GLY A 101 -8.78 -5.97 -1.41
N LYS A 102 -8.58 -4.87 -2.13
CA LYS A 102 -9.47 -4.38 -3.21
C LYS A 102 -8.77 -4.55 -4.56
N GLN A 103 -9.54 -4.72 -5.62
CA GLN A 103 -8.99 -4.61 -6.97
C GLN A 103 -8.51 -3.17 -7.21
N PRO A 104 -7.22 -2.96 -7.53
CA PRO A 104 -6.73 -1.63 -7.87
C PRO A 104 -7.37 -1.16 -9.19
N LYS A 105 -7.95 0.01 -9.19
CA LYS A 105 -8.53 0.59 -10.41
C LYS A 105 -8.83 2.07 -10.27
N MET A 106 -8.90 2.76 -11.40
CA MET A 106 -9.47 4.08 -11.48
C MET A 106 -10.99 3.98 -11.61
N ARG A 107 -11.70 4.71 -10.77
CA ARG A 107 -13.15 4.93 -10.91
C ARG A 107 -13.41 6.36 -11.39
N GLY A 108 -14.48 6.57 -12.15
CA GLY A 108 -14.93 7.91 -12.52
C GLY A 108 -15.44 8.67 -11.30
N SER A 109 -16.75 8.63 -11.05
CA SER A 109 -17.37 9.24 -9.86
C SER A 109 -17.70 8.17 -8.85
N LEU A 110 -17.45 8.43 -7.56
CA LEU A 110 -17.89 7.56 -6.48
C LEU A 110 -19.31 7.97 -6.08
N ILE A 111 -20.25 7.01 -6.14
CA ILE A 111 -21.59 7.18 -5.61
C ILE A 111 -21.61 6.52 -4.23
N ILE A 112 -21.76 7.33 -3.18
CA ILE A 112 -21.87 6.85 -1.81
C ILE A 112 -23.36 6.83 -1.42
N LYS A 113 -23.79 5.76 -0.77
CA LYS A 113 -25.10 5.68 -0.18
C LYS A 113 -25.01 6.03 1.31
N ARG A 114 -25.44 7.23 1.70
CA ARG A 114 -25.57 7.65 3.09
C ARG A 114 -27.06 7.77 3.44
N ASN A 115 -27.49 7.18 4.56
CA ASN A 115 -28.87 7.26 5.06
C ASN A 115 -29.92 6.98 3.99
N SER A 116 -29.69 5.98 3.13
CA SER A 116 -30.56 5.61 2.00
C SER A 116 -30.62 6.64 0.84
N VAL A 117 -29.84 7.70 0.90
CA VAL A 117 -29.69 8.68 -0.19
C VAL A 117 -28.39 8.38 -0.97
N LEU A 118 -28.51 8.41 -2.31
CA LEU A 118 -27.33 8.31 -3.19
C LEU A 118 -26.70 9.69 -3.30
N GLU A 119 -25.51 9.84 -2.79
CA GLU A 119 -24.71 11.05 -2.90
C GLU A 119 -23.56 10.82 -3.88
N VAL A 120 -23.36 11.75 -4.80
CA VAL A 120 -22.14 11.76 -5.65
C VAL A 120 -21.04 12.38 -4.82
N SER A 121 -20.11 11.56 -4.34
CA SER A 121 -19.07 12.00 -3.39
C SER A 121 -17.92 12.77 -4.02
N SER A 122 -17.95 13.04 -5.32
CA SER A 122 -16.96 13.89 -5.95
C SER A 122 -17.62 14.89 -6.88
N PRO A 123 -17.89 16.12 -6.40
CA PRO A 123 -18.18 17.25 -7.26
C PRO A 123 -16.94 17.72 -8.03
N THR A 124 -15.75 17.17 -7.74
CA THR A 124 -14.53 17.48 -8.45
C THR A 124 -14.43 16.59 -9.68
N ALA A 125 -14.02 17.16 -10.82
CA ALA A 125 -13.72 16.43 -12.05
C ALA A 125 -12.51 15.48 -11.91
N GLN A 126 -12.13 15.13 -10.69
CA GLN A 126 -10.96 14.32 -10.41
C GLN A 126 -11.35 12.85 -10.24
N PRO A 127 -10.65 11.93 -10.89
CA PRO A 127 -10.94 10.51 -10.79
C PRO A 127 -10.71 9.97 -9.37
N TRP A 128 -11.55 9.07 -8.95
CA TRP A 128 -11.32 8.26 -7.75
C TRP A 128 -10.41 7.08 -8.08
N ILE A 129 -9.50 6.76 -7.17
CA ILE A 129 -8.58 5.61 -7.30
C ILE A 129 -8.83 4.66 -6.14
N ASP A 130 -9.21 3.42 -6.46
CA ASP A 130 -9.20 2.33 -5.48
C ASP A 130 -7.77 1.79 -5.37
N THR A 131 -7.22 1.83 -4.16
CA THR A 131 -5.87 1.34 -3.86
C THR A 131 -5.85 0.59 -2.55
N ASN A 132 -4.88 -0.32 -2.38
CA ASN A 132 -4.64 -1.04 -1.14
C ASN A 132 -3.58 -0.34 -0.24
N LEU A 133 -3.13 0.86 -0.59
CA LEU A 133 -2.02 1.53 0.08
C LEU A 133 -2.26 1.75 1.58
N ALA A 134 -3.47 2.18 1.97
CA ALA A 134 -3.81 2.37 3.37
C ALA A 134 -3.68 1.06 4.17
N PHE A 135 -4.26 -0.01 3.65
CA PHE A 135 -4.16 -1.35 4.22
C PHE A 135 -2.69 -1.81 4.30
N ILE A 136 -1.93 -1.73 3.19
CA ILE A 136 -0.53 -2.16 3.14
C ILE A 136 0.31 -1.41 4.18
N LYS A 137 0.13 -0.08 4.30
CA LYS A 137 0.86 0.73 5.29
C LYS A 137 0.50 0.37 6.73
N THR A 138 -0.76 0.02 6.99
CA THR A 138 -1.21 -0.44 8.31
C THR A 138 -0.56 -1.79 8.65
N GLU A 139 -0.57 -2.74 7.73
CA GLU A 139 0.07 -4.05 7.94
C GLU A 139 1.60 -3.95 8.10
N GLN A 140 2.25 -3.02 7.43
CA GLN A 140 3.69 -2.77 7.59
C GLN A 140 4.06 -2.31 9.01
N ARG A 141 3.11 -1.74 9.74
CA ARG A 141 3.28 -1.23 11.12
C ARG A 141 2.58 -2.08 12.18
N SER A 142 1.90 -3.14 11.77
CA SER A 142 1.28 -4.09 12.70
C SER A 142 2.38 -4.87 13.47
N ARG A 143 1.99 -5.47 14.60
CA ARG A 143 2.87 -6.31 15.43
C ARG A 143 3.40 -7.56 14.71
N ARG A 144 2.90 -7.86 13.51
CA ARG A 144 3.32 -9.01 12.72
C ARG A 144 4.58 -8.69 11.93
N PRO A 145 5.72 -9.32 12.20
CA PRO A 145 6.95 -9.08 11.46
C PRO A 145 6.90 -9.82 10.11
N GLN A 146 6.08 -9.36 9.20
CA GLN A 146 5.97 -9.91 7.84
C GLN A 146 5.76 -8.81 6.80
N ILE A 147 6.14 -9.10 5.56
CA ILE A 147 5.72 -8.29 4.41
C ILE A 147 4.20 -8.43 4.28
N PRO A 148 3.44 -7.34 4.11
CA PRO A 148 2.00 -7.40 3.90
C PRO A 148 1.66 -8.37 2.78
N LEU A 149 0.76 -9.32 3.05
CA LEU A 149 0.31 -10.30 2.07
C LEU A 149 -1.20 -10.17 1.91
N TYR A 150 -1.66 -9.92 0.69
CA TYR A 150 -3.07 -9.77 0.41
C TYR A 150 -3.47 -10.47 -0.90
N THR A 151 -4.77 -10.61 -1.07
CA THR A 151 -5.43 -10.98 -2.32
C THR A 151 -6.70 -10.16 -2.47
N PHE A 152 -7.28 -10.16 -3.64
CA PHE A 152 -8.59 -9.56 -3.90
C PHE A 152 -9.35 -10.41 -4.91
N SER A 153 -10.67 -10.20 -4.99
CA SER A 153 -11.51 -10.87 -5.98
C SER A 153 -11.78 -9.97 -7.17
N TRP A 154 -11.80 -10.54 -8.38
CA TRP A 154 -12.27 -9.87 -9.60
C TRP A 154 -13.80 -9.79 -9.69
N ALA A 155 -14.53 -10.22 -8.64
CA ALA A 155 -15.98 -10.48 -8.66
C ALA A 155 -16.88 -9.25 -8.83
N ASP A 156 -16.35 -8.04 -8.62
CA ASP A 156 -17.11 -6.78 -8.80
C ASP A 156 -17.25 -6.36 -10.27
N GLN A 157 -16.78 -7.19 -11.18
CA GLN A 157 -16.91 -6.94 -12.62
C GLN A 157 -18.21 -7.56 -13.13
N ALA A 158 -18.84 -6.87 -14.07
CA ALA A 158 -19.98 -7.43 -14.77
C ALA A 158 -19.57 -8.80 -15.38
N PRO A 159 -20.48 -9.80 -15.41
CA PRO A 159 -20.14 -11.17 -15.84
C PRO A 159 -19.52 -11.30 -17.23
N GLN A 160 -19.50 -10.22 -18.00
CA GLN A 160 -18.97 -10.16 -19.36
C GLN A 160 -17.66 -9.36 -19.48
N THR A 161 -17.10 -8.85 -18.38
CA THR A 161 -15.86 -8.09 -18.44
C THR A 161 -14.68 -9.02 -18.54
N ILE A 162 -13.97 -8.99 -19.67
CA ILE A 162 -12.71 -9.71 -19.87
C ILE A 162 -11.60 -8.85 -19.27
N LEU A 163 -10.82 -9.44 -18.35
CA LEU A 163 -9.64 -8.78 -17.78
C LEU A 163 -8.54 -8.64 -18.83
N THR A 164 -7.92 -7.49 -18.83
CA THR A 164 -6.83 -7.14 -19.74
C THR A 164 -5.46 -7.38 -19.09
N ALA A 165 -4.40 -7.31 -19.87
CA ALA A 165 -3.04 -7.33 -19.34
C ALA A 165 -2.79 -6.15 -18.39
N ASP A 166 -3.44 -5.02 -18.62
CA ASP A 166 -3.28 -3.81 -17.81
C ASP A 166 -3.90 -3.98 -16.42
N ASP A 167 -5.04 -4.69 -16.29
CA ASP A 167 -5.65 -4.99 -15.00
C ASP A 167 -4.72 -5.83 -14.11
N TYR A 168 -4.13 -6.88 -14.68
CA TYR A 168 -3.16 -7.71 -13.98
C TYR A 168 -1.87 -6.96 -13.66
N SER A 169 -1.36 -6.21 -14.64
CA SER A 169 -0.13 -5.43 -14.47
C SER A 169 -0.27 -4.34 -13.41
N LEU A 170 -1.45 -3.70 -13.32
CA LEU A 170 -1.75 -2.72 -12.30
C LEU A 170 -1.75 -3.35 -10.89
N ALA A 171 -2.36 -4.53 -10.75
CA ALA A 171 -2.34 -5.25 -9.48
C ALA A 171 -0.92 -5.62 -9.03
N VAL A 172 -0.10 -6.11 -9.97
CA VAL A 172 1.31 -6.42 -9.72
C VAL A 172 2.11 -5.15 -9.40
N ALA A 173 1.87 -4.05 -10.13
CA ALA A 173 2.56 -2.80 -9.94
C ALA A 173 2.24 -2.17 -8.58
N GLU A 174 0.98 -2.21 -8.15
CA GLU A 174 0.60 -1.73 -6.83
C GLU A 174 1.31 -2.50 -5.72
N ALA A 175 1.25 -3.84 -5.75
CA ALA A 175 1.92 -4.66 -4.75
C ALA A 175 3.43 -4.41 -4.73
N GLY A 176 4.06 -4.36 -5.90
CA GLY A 176 5.49 -4.15 -6.04
C GLY A 176 5.94 -2.77 -5.58
N ALA A 177 5.26 -1.71 -6.02
CA ALA A 177 5.60 -0.33 -5.67
C ALA A 177 5.40 -0.05 -4.17
N PHE A 178 4.47 -0.74 -3.51
CA PHE A 178 4.20 -0.55 -2.08
C PHE A 178 4.90 -1.60 -1.20
N HIS A 179 5.79 -2.42 -1.78
CA HIS A 179 6.54 -3.47 -1.10
C HIS A 179 5.65 -4.45 -0.33
N ALA A 180 4.63 -4.95 -1.00
CA ALA A 180 3.72 -5.98 -0.50
C ALA A 180 3.78 -7.24 -1.36
N ASP A 181 3.43 -8.39 -0.78
CA ASP A 181 3.22 -9.64 -1.50
C ASP A 181 1.74 -9.75 -1.93
N LEU A 182 1.50 -10.17 -3.15
CA LEU A 182 0.17 -10.38 -3.71
C LEU A 182 -0.02 -11.85 -4.08
N VAL A 183 -1.10 -12.46 -3.59
CA VAL A 183 -1.61 -13.72 -4.16
C VAL A 183 -2.51 -13.36 -5.35
N LEU A 184 -1.90 -13.33 -6.53
CA LEU A 184 -2.62 -12.99 -7.75
C LEU A 184 -3.50 -14.15 -8.19
N GLN A 185 -4.80 -13.94 -8.18
CA GLN A 185 -5.78 -14.88 -8.73
C GLN A 185 -5.95 -14.62 -10.22
N LEU A 186 -5.87 -15.65 -11.03
CA LEU A 186 -6.20 -15.55 -12.45
C LEU A 186 -7.70 -15.80 -12.64
N ASP A 187 -8.34 -15.02 -13.50
CA ASP A 187 -9.71 -15.30 -13.89
C ASP A 187 -9.80 -16.61 -14.69
N GLU A 188 -11.00 -17.13 -14.78
CA GLU A 188 -11.22 -18.45 -15.42
C GLU A 188 -10.85 -18.43 -16.89
N HIS A 189 -11.11 -17.33 -17.61
CA HIS A 189 -10.82 -17.21 -19.03
C HIS A 189 -9.32 -17.27 -19.31
N LEU A 190 -8.52 -16.45 -18.63
CA LEU A 190 -7.06 -16.45 -18.76
C LEU A 190 -6.48 -17.80 -18.37
N GLN A 191 -6.94 -18.39 -17.26
CA GLN A 191 -6.44 -19.68 -16.80
C GLN A 191 -6.73 -20.79 -17.79
N GLN A 192 -7.93 -20.82 -18.40
CA GLN A 192 -8.27 -21.78 -19.45
C GLN A 192 -7.43 -21.57 -20.71
N GLY A 193 -7.22 -20.33 -21.13
CA GLY A 193 -6.39 -19.99 -22.29
C GLY A 193 -4.94 -20.45 -22.09
N LEU A 194 -4.35 -20.18 -20.94
CA LEU A 194 -3.00 -20.65 -20.60
C LEU A 194 -2.91 -22.19 -20.60
N ASN A 195 -3.93 -22.88 -20.07
CA ASN A 195 -4.00 -24.34 -20.06
C ASN A 195 -4.08 -24.94 -21.49
N LYS A 196 -4.83 -24.32 -22.38
CA LYS A 196 -4.99 -24.72 -23.78
C LYS A 196 -3.84 -24.27 -24.66
N ARG A 197 -2.87 -23.53 -24.11
CA ARG A 197 -1.76 -22.90 -24.84
C ARG A 197 -2.25 -21.93 -25.93
N ASP A 198 -3.32 -21.22 -25.62
CA ASP A 198 -3.88 -20.19 -26.48
C ASP A 198 -2.90 -19.05 -26.67
N SER A 199 -2.71 -18.60 -27.90
CA SER A 199 -1.72 -17.58 -28.26
C SER A 199 -2.06 -16.19 -27.68
N GLU A 200 -3.34 -15.85 -27.61
CA GLU A 200 -3.79 -14.56 -27.07
C GLU A 200 -3.62 -14.52 -25.56
N ALA A 201 -4.01 -15.59 -24.86
CA ALA A 201 -3.79 -15.72 -23.41
C ALA A 201 -2.30 -15.65 -23.05
N TRP A 202 -1.43 -16.28 -23.84
CA TRP A 202 0.02 -16.20 -23.63
C TRP A 202 0.60 -14.83 -23.99
N ALA A 203 0.08 -14.15 -25.01
CA ALA A 203 0.47 -12.78 -25.35
C ALA A 203 0.11 -11.81 -24.22
N LEU A 204 -1.11 -11.92 -23.67
CA LEU A 204 -1.56 -11.18 -22.51
C LEU A 204 -0.63 -11.44 -21.31
N TRP A 205 -0.41 -12.71 -20.97
CA TRP A 205 0.43 -13.08 -19.83
C TRP A 205 1.88 -12.59 -19.96
N ASN A 206 2.43 -12.60 -21.18
CA ASN A 206 3.79 -12.07 -21.42
C ASN A 206 3.92 -10.56 -21.12
N GLN A 207 2.86 -9.78 -21.27
CA GLN A 207 2.86 -8.38 -20.86
C GLN A 207 2.90 -8.28 -19.32
N VAL A 208 2.09 -9.08 -18.63
CA VAL A 208 2.10 -9.16 -17.16
C VAL A 208 3.47 -9.59 -16.63
N ARG A 209 4.12 -10.54 -17.30
CA ARG A 209 5.47 -11.01 -16.92
C ARG A 209 6.53 -9.91 -16.93
N SER A 210 6.46 -8.93 -17.81
CA SER A 210 7.42 -7.81 -17.80
C SER A 210 7.28 -6.98 -16.51
N THR A 211 6.06 -6.75 -16.05
CA THR A 211 5.80 -6.06 -14.77
C THR A 211 6.25 -6.91 -13.57
N LEU A 212 5.99 -8.22 -13.59
CA LEU A 212 6.48 -9.15 -12.56
C LEU A 212 8.01 -9.12 -12.47
N LYS A 213 8.70 -9.19 -13.61
CA LYS A 213 10.16 -9.14 -13.67
C LYS A 213 10.69 -7.81 -13.15
N PHE A 214 10.10 -6.70 -13.54
CA PHE A 214 10.49 -5.36 -13.13
C PHE A 214 10.54 -5.21 -11.60
N PHE A 215 9.53 -5.72 -10.89
CA PHE A 215 9.50 -5.67 -9.44
C PHE A 215 10.29 -6.80 -8.76
N ALA A 216 10.49 -7.93 -9.41
CA ALA A 216 11.33 -9.01 -8.88
C ALA A 216 12.82 -8.64 -8.83
N ASP A 217 13.28 -7.83 -9.79
CA ASP A 217 14.67 -7.38 -9.88
C ASP A 217 14.97 -6.19 -8.93
N ALA A 218 13.96 -5.69 -8.23
CA ALA A 218 14.14 -4.57 -7.31
C ALA A 218 14.87 -5.00 -6.02
N SER A 219 15.97 -4.33 -5.72
CA SER A 219 16.70 -4.45 -4.44
C SER A 219 15.97 -3.75 -3.27
N ALA A 220 14.64 -3.81 -3.28
CA ALA A 220 13.75 -3.05 -2.42
C ALA A 220 13.87 -3.35 -0.91
N GLY A 221 14.53 -4.42 -0.51
CA GLY A 221 14.56 -4.89 0.89
C GLY A 221 15.37 -4.03 1.89
N VAL A 222 15.97 -2.92 1.46
CA VAL A 222 16.84 -2.07 2.30
C VAL A 222 16.30 -0.64 2.47
N LEU A 223 15.34 -0.24 1.64
CA LEU A 223 14.81 1.12 1.64
C LEU A 223 13.54 1.23 2.49
N GLU A 224 13.41 2.34 3.19
CA GLU A 224 12.24 2.67 4.00
C GLU A 224 11.35 3.70 3.29
N PRO A 225 10.00 3.61 3.39
CA PRO A 225 9.15 4.66 2.86
C PRO A 225 9.48 6.01 3.49
N ALA A 226 9.71 7.02 2.66
CA ALA A 226 9.88 8.39 3.11
C ALA A 226 8.50 9.05 3.29
N ALA A 227 8.31 9.73 4.43
CA ALA A 227 7.07 10.46 4.70
C ALA A 227 7.36 11.60 5.68
N ASN A 228 6.56 12.64 5.60
CA ASN A 228 6.55 13.75 6.54
C ASN A 228 5.17 13.99 7.17
N VAL A 229 4.21 13.12 6.87
CA VAL A 229 2.91 13.04 7.53
C VAL A 229 2.79 11.69 8.23
N ALA A 230 2.43 11.70 9.51
CA ALA A 230 2.04 10.51 10.26
C ALA A 230 0.53 10.47 10.43
N VAL A 231 -0.07 9.29 10.33
CA VAL A 231 -1.49 9.04 10.62
C VAL A 231 -1.56 8.01 11.73
N VAL A 232 -2.09 8.40 12.88
CA VAL A 232 -2.22 7.54 14.06
C VAL A 232 -3.66 7.08 14.19
N VAL A 233 -3.88 5.78 14.22
CA VAL A 233 -5.20 5.15 14.25
C VAL A 233 -5.31 4.10 15.35
N ASP A 234 -6.51 3.89 15.88
CA ASP A 234 -6.82 2.70 16.68
C ASP A 234 -7.13 1.53 15.75
N GLN A 235 -7.87 1.81 14.69
CA GLN A 235 -8.22 0.90 13.61
C GLN A 235 -8.29 1.67 12.29
N LEU A 236 -8.18 0.98 11.17
CA LEU A 236 -8.08 1.63 9.85
C LEU A 236 -9.38 2.30 9.38
N ASP A 237 -10.54 1.71 9.67
CA ASP A 237 -11.84 2.11 9.09
C ASP A 237 -12.13 3.62 9.10
N PRO A 238 -11.97 4.36 10.21
CA PRO A 238 -12.28 5.79 10.24
C PRO A 238 -11.38 6.65 9.34
N SER A 239 -10.22 6.13 8.95
CA SER A 239 -9.17 6.85 8.22
C SER A 239 -8.92 6.33 6.81
N ASP A 240 -9.55 5.21 6.39
CA ASP A 240 -9.27 4.54 5.11
C ASP A 240 -9.44 5.49 3.91
N GLU A 241 -10.55 6.22 3.85
CA GLU A 241 -10.79 7.20 2.78
C GLU A 241 -9.80 8.36 2.84
N VAL A 242 -9.46 8.86 4.04
CA VAL A 242 -8.45 9.92 4.20
C VAL A 242 -7.09 9.45 3.69
N ALA A 243 -6.66 8.24 4.07
CA ALA A 243 -5.41 7.65 3.62
C ALA A 243 -5.38 7.48 2.09
N ASN A 244 -6.51 7.06 1.49
CA ASN A 244 -6.65 6.97 0.04
C ASN A 244 -6.50 8.35 -0.63
N LEU A 245 -7.11 9.40 -0.07
CA LEU A 245 -7.03 10.75 -0.63
C LEU A 245 -5.64 11.39 -0.42
N LEU A 246 -4.99 11.17 0.74
CA LEU A 246 -3.59 11.58 0.93
C LEU A 246 -2.70 10.95 -0.15
N SER A 247 -2.88 9.66 -0.45
CA SER A 247 -2.15 8.94 -1.51
C SER A 247 -2.40 9.58 -2.87
N ARG A 248 -3.67 9.79 -3.23
CA ARG A 248 -4.06 10.41 -4.50
C ARG A 248 -3.47 11.81 -4.70
N HIS A 249 -3.39 12.58 -3.62
CA HIS A 249 -2.74 13.89 -3.65
C HIS A 249 -1.22 13.83 -3.58
N ASN A 250 -0.63 12.64 -3.61
CA ASN A 250 0.82 12.45 -3.50
C ASN A 250 1.41 13.15 -2.27
N ILE A 251 0.73 13.01 -1.13
CA ILE A 251 1.21 13.42 0.19
C ILE A 251 1.81 12.18 0.84
N PRO A 252 3.14 12.06 0.95
CA PRO A 252 3.76 10.88 1.54
C PRO A 252 3.46 10.79 3.04
N PHE A 253 2.88 9.68 3.46
CA PHE A 253 2.50 9.44 4.86
C PHE A 253 2.86 8.04 5.32
N GLN A 254 2.90 7.86 6.65
CA GLN A 254 2.97 6.55 7.31
C GLN A 254 1.81 6.41 8.28
N ILE A 255 1.28 5.18 8.41
CA ILE A 255 0.23 4.84 9.39
C ILE A 255 0.89 4.21 10.61
N PHE A 256 0.40 4.55 11.79
CA PHE A 256 0.82 4.00 13.08
C PHE A 256 -0.41 3.53 13.84
N ILE A 257 -0.32 2.35 14.45
CA ILE A 257 -1.36 1.82 15.33
C ILE A 257 -1.09 2.35 16.74
N ALA A 258 -2.05 3.04 17.32
CA ALA A 258 -1.89 3.72 18.63
C ALA A 258 -1.41 2.77 19.73
N ALA A 259 -1.98 1.55 19.78
CA ALA A 259 -1.62 0.54 20.78
C ALA A 259 -0.16 0.04 20.69
N ASP A 260 0.51 0.23 19.55
CA ASP A 260 1.88 -0.22 19.31
C ASP A 260 2.88 0.93 19.21
N LEU A 261 2.38 2.16 19.28
CA LEU A 261 3.13 3.37 19.01
C LEU A 261 4.16 3.65 20.10
N LYS A 262 5.40 3.89 19.68
CA LYS A 262 6.43 4.55 20.51
C LYS A 262 6.52 6.00 20.07
N THR A 263 6.36 6.91 21.00
CA THR A 263 6.31 8.37 20.73
C THR A 263 7.54 8.88 19.95
N GLU A 264 8.70 8.23 20.15
CA GLU A 264 9.94 8.54 19.43
C GLU A 264 9.81 8.31 17.92
N GLU A 265 8.95 7.39 17.48
CA GLU A 265 8.72 7.10 16.07
C GLU A 265 8.02 8.24 15.33
N LEU A 266 7.32 9.12 16.06
CA LEU A 266 6.65 10.30 15.50
C LEU A 266 7.57 11.52 15.40
N LYS A 267 8.78 11.46 15.95
CA LYS A 267 9.73 12.58 15.85
C LYS A 267 10.18 12.77 14.40
N GLY A 268 10.13 14.01 13.93
CA GLY A 268 10.55 14.39 12.58
C GLY A 268 9.43 14.41 11.54
N PHE A 269 8.19 14.06 11.91
CA PHE A 269 7.04 14.34 11.06
C PHE A 269 6.62 15.81 11.20
N ASP A 270 6.33 16.45 10.08
CA ASP A 270 5.85 17.83 10.04
C ASP A 270 4.40 17.95 10.52
N ILE A 271 3.60 16.93 10.13
CA ILE A 271 2.18 16.83 10.51
C ILE A 271 1.91 15.42 11.09
N VAL A 272 1.18 15.39 12.19
CA VAL A 272 0.68 14.16 12.82
C VAL A 272 -0.85 14.23 12.89
N ILE A 273 -1.54 13.38 12.14
CA ILE A 273 -3.01 13.28 12.14
C ILE A 273 -3.40 12.15 13.10
N VAL A 274 -4.27 12.45 14.05
CA VAL A 274 -4.67 11.52 15.12
C VAL A 274 -6.15 11.21 14.99
N PHE A 275 -6.47 10.00 14.58
CA PHE A 275 -7.82 9.43 14.60
C PHE A 275 -8.06 8.58 15.84
N ALA A 276 -6.99 8.20 16.54
CA ALA A 276 -7.08 7.47 17.79
C ALA A 276 -7.76 8.33 18.85
N LYS A 277 -8.60 7.68 19.66
CA LYS A 277 -9.29 8.37 20.76
C LYS A 277 -8.28 8.91 21.77
N PRO A 278 -8.31 10.23 22.10
CA PRO A 278 -7.36 10.79 23.02
C PRO A 278 -7.59 10.29 24.47
N ASP A 279 -6.77 9.35 24.91
CA ASP A 279 -6.60 8.98 26.30
C ASP A 279 -5.52 9.87 26.98
N PRO A 280 -5.29 9.79 28.30
CA PRO A 280 -4.31 10.61 28.99
C PRO A 280 -2.89 10.52 28.43
N GLU A 281 -2.46 9.35 27.98
CA GLU A 281 -1.14 9.13 27.37
C GLU A 281 -1.06 9.78 25.98
N THR A 282 -2.09 9.57 25.16
CA THR A 282 -2.26 10.21 23.86
C THR A 282 -2.24 11.74 23.97
N VAL A 283 -2.95 12.29 24.94
CA VAL A 283 -2.99 13.74 25.20
C VAL A 283 -1.58 14.29 25.51
N GLU A 284 -0.81 13.59 26.32
CA GLU A 284 0.54 14.04 26.70
C GLU A 284 1.51 14.00 25.51
N TRP A 285 1.52 12.92 24.72
CA TRP A 285 2.43 12.88 23.58
C TRP A 285 2.00 13.85 22.44
N ILE A 286 0.70 14.11 22.22
CA ILE A 286 0.22 15.14 21.30
C ILE A 286 0.81 16.50 21.70
N LYS A 287 0.71 16.86 22.98
CA LYS A 287 1.24 18.12 23.51
C LYS A 287 2.76 18.20 23.34
N ASN A 288 3.47 17.13 23.63
CA ASN A 288 4.93 17.07 23.50
C ASN A 288 5.39 17.22 22.06
N LEU A 289 4.72 16.59 21.09
CA LEU A 289 5.00 16.75 19.66
C LEU A 289 4.78 18.21 19.22
N ALA A 290 3.64 18.79 19.57
CA ALA A 290 3.34 20.16 19.23
C ALA A 290 4.34 21.13 19.89
N THR A 291 4.73 20.89 21.15
CA THR A 291 5.76 21.67 21.82
C THR A 291 7.09 21.64 21.07
N GLY A 292 7.44 20.49 20.47
CA GLY A 292 8.63 20.28 19.66
C GLY A 292 8.57 20.93 18.26
N GLY A 293 7.42 21.46 17.83
CA GLY A 293 7.27 22.18 16.56
C GLY A 293 6.37 21.49 15.54
N ALA A 294 5.85 20.30 15.82
CA ALA A 294 4.93 19.60 14.91
C ALA A 294 3.55 20.28 14.86
N THR A 295 2.85 20.14 13.74
CA THR A 295 1.41 20.40 13.66
C THR A 295 0.68 19.10 13.92
N VAL A 296 -0.08 19.01 15.02
CA VAL A 296 -0.91 17.84 15.32
C VAL A 296 -2.36 18.15 14.96
N VAL A 297 -3.00 17.26 14.21
CA VAL A 297 -4.41 17.36 13.82
C VAL A 297 -5.16 16.28 14.59
N ALA A 298 -5.87 16.66 15.64
CA ALA A 298 -6.71 15.76 16.45
C ALA A 298 -8.13 15.74 15.86
N VAL A 299 -8.53 14.58 15.32
CA VAL A 299 -9.81 14.39 14.64
C VAL A 299 -10.84 13.83 15.63
N ASP A 300 -12.10 14.31 15.55
CA ASP A 300 -13.21 13.89 16.41
C ASP A 300 -12.86 14.00 17.90
N ALA A 301 -12.15 15.09 18.25
CA ALA A 301 -11.64 15.31 19.59
C ALA A 301 -12.70 15.97 20.48
N HIS A 302 -13.35 15.15 21.29
CA HIS A 302 -14.35 15.60 22.26
C HIS A 302 -13.81 15.53 23.68
N GLY A 303 -13.56 16.67 24.30
CA GLY A 303 -13.12 16.68 25.69
C GLY A 303 -12.46 18.00 26.13
N LYS A 304 -11.94 17.95 27.36
CA LYS A 304 -11.08 19.03 27.89
C LYS A 304 -9.66 18.47 27.92
N TYR A 305 -8.79 19.07 27.13
CA TYR A 305 -7.41 18.63 26.97
C TYR A 305 -6.42 19.67 27.47
N SER A 306 -5.25 19.25 27.89
CA SER A 306 -4.21 20.13 28.45
C SER A 306 -3.66 21.17 27.47
N TRP A 307 -3.73 20.89 26.14
CA TRP A 307 -3.31 21.86 25.10
C TRP A 307 -4.30 23.02 24.93
N GLN A 308 -5.56 22.88 25.37
CA GLN A 308 -6.58 23.93 25.31
C GLN A 308 -6.35 25.09 26.29
N SER A 309 -5.30 25.00 27.13
CA SER A 309 -4.90 26.09 28.04
C SER A 309 -4.31 27.28 27.29
N SER A 310 -3.89 27.13 26.04
CA SER A 310 -3.44 28.24 25.20
C SER A 310 -4.62 29.01 24.59
N GLN A 311 -4.38 30.25 24.18
CA GLN A 311 -5.43 31.06 23.56
C GLN A 311 -5.83 30.47 22.20
N PRO A 312 -7.09 30.04 22.00
CA PRO A 312 -7.54 29.42 20.78
C PRO A 312 -7.68 30.43 19.64
N VAL A 313 -7.44 29.94 18.41
CA VAL A 313 -7.74 30.65 17.17
C VAL A 313 -8.73 29.80 16.38
N GLN A 314 -9.95 30.30 16.25
CA GLN A 314 -10.95 29.64 15.41
C GLN A 314 -10.59 29.80 13.95
N LEU A 315 -10.40 28.71 13.23
CA LEU A 315 -10.08 28.71 11.81
C LEU A 315 -11.33 28.63 10.93
N ASN A 316 -12.32 27.83 11.35
CA ASN A 316 -13.64 27.69 10.76
C ASN A 316 -14.62 27.12 11.80
N GLU A 317 -15.86 26.82 11.41
CA GLU A 317 -16.92 26.35 12.32
C GLU A 317 -16.54 25.04 13.07
N HIS A 318 -15.70 24.19 12.46
CA HIS A 318 -15.37 22.86 12.96
C HIS A 318 -13.91 22.71 13.39
N THR A 319 -13.06 23.72 13.18
CA THR A 319 -11.61 23.61 13.41
C THR A 319 -11.10 24.74 14.30
N THR A 320 -10.51 24.38 15.43
CA THR A 320 -9.86 25.30 16.36
C THR A 320 -8.37 25.01 16.42
N SER A 321 -7.54 26.05 16.35
CA SER A 321 -6.08 25.98 16.48
C SER A 321 -5.63 26.44 17.85
N TYR A 322 -4.83 25.61 18.52
CA TYR A 322 -4.20 25.90 19.79
C TYR A 322 -2.68 25.99 19.62
N PRO A 323 -2.05 27.16 19.74
CA PRO A 323 -0.59 27.27 19.78
C PRO A 323 -0.02 26.51 20.99
N VAL A 324 0.96 25.63 20.79
CA VAL A 324 1.58 24.83 21.84
C VAL A 324 3.09 24.75 21.58
N GLY A 325 3.85 25.48 22.40
CA GLY A 325 5.31 25.60 22.22
C GLY A 325 5.67 26.19 20.86
N ASN A 326 6.47 25.44 20.07
CA ASN A 326 6.90 25.87 18.73
C ASN A 326 5.95 25.41 17.60
N GLY A 327 4.95 24.61 17.93
CA GLY A 327 3.97 24.07 16.98
C GLY A 327 2.54 24.42 17.38
N LYS A 328 1.60 23.56 17.00
CA LYS A 328 0.17 23.76 17.27
C LYS A 328 -0.60 22.44 17.26
N VAL A 329 -1.74 22.43 17.95
CA VAL A 329 -2.77 21.41 17.82
C VAL A 329 -3.96 22.01 17.07
N LEU A 330 -4.37 21.36 15.98
CA LEU A 330 -5.61 21.63 15.27
C LEU A 330 -6.64 20.62 15.75
N GLU A 331 -7.68 21.09 16.37
CA GLU A 331 -8.76 20.27 16.92
C GLU A 331 -9.95 20.33 15.96
N LEU A 332 -10.31 19.19 15.39
CA LEU A 332 -11.53 19.01 14.63
C LEU A 332 -12.60 18.44 15.55
N ALA A 333 -13.70 19.19 15.70
CA ALA A 333 -14.79 18.81 16.59
C ALA A 333 -15.65 17.64 16.06
N GLU A 334 -15.50 17.29 14.79
CA GLU A 334 -16.29 16.26 14.12
C GLU A 334 -15.40 15.31 13.35
N PRO A 335 -15.89 14.08 13.05
CA PRO A 335 -15.25 13.18 12.11
C PRO A 335 -15.07 13.83 10.73
N VAL A 336 -14.06 13.39 9.98
CA VAL A 336 -13.84 13.89 8.62
C VAL A 336 -14.99 13.48 7.72
N SER A 337 -15.84 14.44 7.37
CA SER A 337 -17.02 14.22 6.49
C SER A 337 -16.65 14.34 5.00
N ASP A 338 -15.65 15.14 4.66
CA ASP A 338 -15.10 15.32 3.32
C ASP A 338 -13.60 15.02 3.29
N PRO A 339 -13.20 13.78 3.01
CA PRO A 339 -11.79 13.38 2.95
C PRO A 339 -11.00 14.09 1.85
N GLU A 340 -11.64 14.53 0.76
CA GLU A 340 -10.98 15.29 -0.31
C GLU A 340 -10.54 16.67 0.16
N THR A 341 -11.46 17.45 0.72
CA THR A 341 -11.14 18.76 1.29
C THR A 341 -10.12 18.63 2.41
N PHE A 342 -10.26 17.60 3.26
CA PHE A 342 -9.30 17.34 4.33
C PHE A 342 -7.87 17.09 3.79
N ALA A 343 -7.70 16.26 2.78
CA ALA A 343 -6.39 16.00 2.19
C ALA A 343 -5.79 17.28 1.57
N GLN A 344 -6.60 18.12 0.93
CA GLN A 344 -6.17 19.43 0.43
C GLN A 344 -5.73 20.37 1.56
N ASP A 345 -6.41 20.34 2.70
CA ASP A 345 -6.04 21.13 3.88
C ASP A 345 -4.70 20.65 4.46
N ILE A 346 -4.48 19.34 4.57
CA ILE A 346 -3.19 18.79 4.96
C ILE A 346 -2.08 19.27 4.01
N ARG A 347 -2.33 19.27 2.69
CA ARG A 347 -1.36 19.79 1.71
C ARG A 347 -1.07 21.28 1.90
N ARG A 348 -2.10 22.09 2.22
CA ARG A 348 -1.92 23.51 2.54
C ARG A 348 -1.13 23.72 3.84
N LEU A 349 -1.38 22.90 4.86
CA LEU A 349 -0.64 22.93 6.13
C LEU A 349 0.84 22.58 5.97
N LEU A 350 1.16 21.58 5.13
CA LEU A 350 2.55 21.26 4.79
C LEU A 350 3.25 22.44 4.11
N GLY A 351 2.52 23.13 3.24
CA GLY A 351 3.07 24.19 2.43
C GLY A 351 4.10 23.67 1.41
N LYS A 352 4.49 24.54 0.48
CA LYS A 352 5.40 24.17 -0.62
C LYS A 352 6.80 23.76 -0.14
N ARG A 353 7.31 24.38 0.93
CA ARG A 353 8.68 24.13 1.43
C ARG A 353 8.86 22.78 2.12
N ASN A 354 7.78 22.24 2.69
CA ASN A 354 7.82 20.97 3.43
C ASN A 354 7.33 19.79 2.60
N ALA A 355 6.66 20.02 1.48
CA ALA A 355 6.24 18.94 0.60
C ALA A 355 7.47 18.12 0.13
N LEU A 356 7.49 16.82 0.42
CA LEU A 356 8.54 15.92 -0.05
C LEU A 356 8.47 15.69 -1.56
N LEU A 357 7.25 15.70 -2.09
CA LEU A 357 6.94 15.32 -3.46
C LEU A 357 5.79 16.17 -3.99
N SER A 358 5.86 16.52 -5.26
CA SER A 358 4.74 17.08 -6.03
C SER A 358 4.74 16.51 -7.44
N LEU A 359 3.56 16.17 -7.94
CA LEU A 359 3.33 15.72 -9.31
C LEU A 359 2.38 16.67 -10.02
N TRP A 360 2.69 17.01 -11.27
CA TRP A 360 1.80 17.70 -12.18
C TRP A 360 1.47 16.80 -13.37
N ASN A 361 0.28 16.91 -13.88
CA ASN A 361 -0.30 16.04 -14.92
C ASN A 361 -0.41 14.57 -14.50
N GLY A 362 -0.47 14.30 -13.18
CA GLY A 362 -0.46 12.95 -12.61
C GLY A 362 -1.61 12.69 -11.64
N LEU A 363 -2.83 13.15 -11.95
CA LEU A 363 -4.01 12.96 -11.07
C LEU A 363 -4.35 11.48 -10.81
N THR A 364 -3.92 10.60 -11.71
CA THR A 364 -4.13 9.15 -11.63
C THR A 364 -2.86 8.40 -11.24
N THR A 365 -1.78 9.12 -10.93
CA THR A 365 -0.50 8.51 -10.58
C THR A 365 -0.21 8.69 -9.09
N ILE A 366 0.10 7.59 -8.42
CA ILE A 366 0.61 7.59 -7.05
C ILE A 366 2.11 7.38 -7.10
N ALA A 367 2.86 8.27 -6.44
CA ALA A 367 4.30 8.15 -6.28
C ALA A 367 4.64 7.85 -4.82
N VAL A 368 5.44 6.83 -4.60
CA VAL A 368 5.88 6.39 -3.28
C VAL A 368 7.38 6.65 -3.16
N PRO A 369 7.80 7.65 -2.37
CA PRO A 369 9.20 7.90 -2.14
C PRO A 369 9.77 6.93 -1.11
N TYR A 370 10.99 6.45 -1.40
CA TYR A 370 11.77 5.62 -0.50
C TYR A 370 13.09 6.30 -0.16
N LYS A 371 13.54 6.14 1.08
CA LYS A 371 14.76 6.72 1.61
C LYS A 371 15.78 5.65 1.98
N ASP A 372 17.04 6.02 1.87
CA ASP A 372 18.16 5.24 2.40
C ASP A 372 18.30 5.44 3.93
N ARG A 373 19.26 4.76 4.54
CA ARG A 373 19.59 4.91 5.97
C ARG A 373 20.04 6.32 6.34
N GLY A 374 20.47 7.13 5.38
CA GLY A 374 20.82 8.54 5.54
C GLY A 374 19.62 9.49 5.50
N ALA A 375 18.38 8.96 5.52
CA ALA A 375 17.12 9.68 5.45
C ALA A 375 16.91 10.50 4.15
N ARG A 376 17.71 10.24 3.10
CA ARG A 376 17.55 10.88 1.79
C ARG A 376 16.66 10.04 0.89
N VAL A 377 15.74 10.67 0.18
CA VAL A 377 14.96 10.01 -0.86
C VAL A 377 15.91 9.59 -1.98
N THR A 378 15.95 8.30 -2.27
CA THR A 378 16.83 7.72 -3.30
C THR A 378 16.08 7.00 -4.39
N LEU A 379 14.78 6.74 -4.16
CA LEU A 379 13.93 6.00 -5.07
C LEU A 379 12.51 6.56 -5.04
N LEU A 380 11.88 6.65 -6.22
CA LEU A 380 10.43 6.83 -6.34
C LEU A 380 9.87 5.64 -7.11
N GLU A 381 8.93 4.93 -6.51
CA GLU A 381 8.07 3.98 -7.22
C GLU A 381 6.80 4.71 -7.66
N LEU A 382 6.38 4.47 -8.89
CA LEU A 382 5.27 5.16 -9.52
C LEU A 382 4.26 4.15 -10.05
N VAL A 383 2.98 4.38 -9.75
CA VAL A 383 1.87 3.57 -10.28
C VAL A 383 0.84 4.51 -10.90
N ASN A 384 0.57 4.34 -12.18
CA ASN A 384 -0.47 5.07 -12.90
C ASN A 384 -1.70 4.18 -13.05
N TYR A 385 -2.80 4.62 -12.48
CA TYR A 385 -4.09 3.90 -12.49
C TYR A 385 -4.95 4.24 -13.72
N ALA A 386 -4.49 5.17 -14.59
CA ALA A 386 -5.15 5.42 -15.86
C ALA A 386 -4.87 4.30 -16.86
N GLY A 387 -5.81 4.05 -17.75
CA GLY A 387 -5.62 3.10 -18.84
C GLY A 387 -4.74 3.63 -19.99
N GLU A 388 -4.18 4.84 -19.87
CA GLU A 388 -3.39 5.53 -20.89
C GLU A 388 -2.04 6.00 -20.35
N SER A 389 -1.08 6.17 -21.25
CA SER A 389 0.24 6.70 -20.92
C SER A 389 0.18 8.18 -20.59
N LEU A 390 0.91 8.60 -19.56
CA LEU A 390 0.98 9.98 -19.09
C LEU A 390 2.41 10.50 -19.17
N ARG A 391 2.52 11.81 -19.43
CA ARG A 391 3.74 12.60 -19.25
C ARG A 391 3.63 13.36 -17.94
N LEU A 392 4.58 13.15 -17.02
CA LEU A 392 4.55 13.73 -15.68
C LEU A 392 5.67 14.75 -15.50
N GLN A 393 5.37 15.84 -14.78
CA GLN A 393 6.39 16.68 -14.17
C GLN A 393 6.46 16.32 -12.68
N VAL A 394 7.65 16.08 -12.19
CA VAL A 394 7.90 15.63 -10.81
C VAL A 394 8.83 16.62 -10.13
N GLN A 395 8.50 17.01 -8.91
CA GLN A 395 9.37 17.78 -8.02
C GLN A 395 9.61 16.96 -6.75
N VAL A 396 10.86 16.81 -6.36
CA VAL A 396 11.26 16.09 -5.14
C VAL A 396 12.12 17.01 -4.28
N LYS A 397 11.89 17.00 -2.97
CA LYS A 397 12.72 17.74 -2.00
C LYS A 397 14.11 17.12 -1.93
N GLY A 398 15.12 17.93 -2.17
CA GLY A 398 16.53 17.54 -2.22
C GLY A 398 17.24 18.03 -3.47
N SER A 399 18.57 17.96 -3.45
CA SER A 399 19.41 18.32 -4.59
C SER A 399 20.01 17.06 -5.19
N PHE A 400 19.51 16.66 -6.35
CA PHE A 400 19.96 15.47 -7.08
C PHE A 400 20.70 15.88 -8.34
N THR A 401 21.78 15.16 -8.64
CA THR A 401 22.63 15.40 -9.81
C THR A 401 22.40 14.41 -10.93
N THR A 402 21.98 13.19 -10.56
CA THR A 402 21.70 12.11 -11.51
C THR A 402 20.30 11.58 -11.25
N ILE A 403 19.50 11.53 -12.31
CA ILE A 403 18.16 10.97 -12.28
C ILE A 403 18.07 9.90 -13.37
N ARG A 404 17.75 8.67 -12.97
CA ARG A 404 17.57 7.55 -13.90
C ARG A 404 16.16 7.02 -13.80
N TYR A 405 15.53 6.79 -14.93
CA TYR A 405 14.14 6.32 -15.03
C TYR A 405 14.08 4.98 -15.77
N GLU A 406 13.27 4.09 -15.29
CA GLU A 406 13.00 2.79 -15.89
C GLU A 406 11.51 2.41 -15.80
N THR A 407 11.05 1.58 -16.74
CA THR A 407 9.70 1.01 -16.80
C THR A 407 9.75 -0.47 -17.15
N PRO A 408 8.66 -1.23 -16.90
CA PRO A 408 8.56 -2.61 -17.34
C PRO A 408 8.73 -2.81 -18.85
N GLU A 409 8.30 -1.82 -19.64
CA GLU A 409 8.32 -1.87 -21.12
C GLU A 409 9.71 -1.60 -21.70
N HIS A 410 10.46 -0.70 -21.08
CA HIS A 410 11.73 -0.20 -21.64
C HIS A 410 12.96 -0.63 -20.83
N GLY A 411 12.74 -1.22 -19.63
CA GLY A 411 13.84 -1.61 -18.73
C GLY A 411 14.66 -0.41 -18.24
N CYS A 412 15.85 -0.69 -17.77
CA CYS A 412 16.78 0.34 -17.25
C CYS A 412 17.65 0.91 -18.36
N CYS A 413 18.07 2.11 -18.33
CA CYS A 413 17.64 3.27 -17.55
C CYS A 413 17.77 4.50 -18.46
N LYS A 414 16.74 5.29 -18.53
CA LYS A 414 16.78 6.58 -19.26
C LYS A 414 17.24 7.66 -18.30
N SER A 415 18.28 8.42 -18.65
CA SER A 415 18.67 9.61 -17.89
C SER A 415 17.65 10.74 -18.11
N LEU A 416 17.26 11.39 -17.02
CA LEU A 416 16.40 12.57 -17.03
C LEU A 416 17.22 13.79 -16.60
N GLU A 417 16.91 14.94 -17.17
CA GLU A 417 17.60 16.19 -16.85
C GLU A 417 17.03 16.81 -15.57
N PRO A 418 17.87 17.01 -14.52
CA PRO A 418 17.44 17.66 -13.28
C PRO A 418 17.50 19.19 -13.40
N VAL A 419 16.43 19.87 -13.00
CA VAL A 419 16.39 21.31 -12.77
C VAL A 419 16.34 21.53 -11.25
N ARG A 420 17.37 22.18 -10.69
CA ARG A 420 17.51 22.37 -9.23
C ARG A 420 17.22 23.81 -8.85
N HIS A 421 16.34 24.01 -7.88
CA HIS A 421 16.03 25.32 -7.34
C HIS A 421 15.48 25.21 -5.90
N ASP A 422 15.79 26.16 -5.05
CA ASP A 422 15.23 26.32 -3.69
C ASP A 422 15.17 25.06 -2.81
N GLY A 423 16.17 24.16 -2.96
CA GLY A 423 16.21 22.89 -2.20
C GLY A 423 15.37 21.76 -2.79
N PHE A 424 14.89 21.93 -4.02
CA PHE A 424 14.14 20.93 -4.78
C PHE A 424 14.84 20.58 -6.09
N THR A 425 14.52 19.42 -6.60
CA THR A 425 14.89 19.00 -7.95
C THR A 425 13.63 18.66 -8.73
N GLU A 426 13.49 19.26 -9.91
CA GLU A 426 12.43 19.00 -10.85
C GLU A 426 12.95 18.21 -12.06
N PHE A 427 12.12 17.36 -12.60
CA PHE A 427 12.39 16.61 -13.82
C PHE A 427 11.10 16.17 -14.49
N VAL A 428 11.21 15.75 -15.75
CA VAL A 428 10.08 15.30 -16.57
C VAL A 428 10.22 13.82 -16.86
N ILE A 429 9.22 13.03 -16.48
CA ILE A 429 9.03 11.67 -16.94
C ILE A 429 8.28 11.74 -18.28
N PRO A 430 8.90 11.31 -19.38
CA PRO A 430 8.30 11.51 -20.71
C PRO A 430 7.06 10.67 -20.93
N GLU A 431 7.03 9.49 -20.36
CA GLU A 431 5.94 8.54 -20.51
C GLU A 431 5.92 7.55 -19.34
N ILE A 432 4.76 7.33 -18.74
CA ILE A 432 4.47 6.22 -17.81
C ILE A 432 3.14 5.61 -18.17
N ARG A 433 3.12 4.30 -18.42
CA ARG A 433 1.88 3.58 -18.73
C ARG A 433 1.23 3.07 -17.46
N ILE A 434 1.83 2.14 -16.75
CA ILE A 434 1.30 1.55 -15.51
C ILE A 434 2.30 1.73 -14.38
N ALA A 435 3.55 1.35 -14.59
CA ALA A 435 4.58 1.38 -13.55
C ALA A 435 5.84 2.10 -14.05
N GLY A 436 6.54 2.72 -13.10
CA GLY A 436 7.83 3.31 -13.36
C GLY A 436 8.63 3.47 -12.08
N ARG A 437 9.93 3.57 -12.22
CA ARG A 437 10.87 3.73 -11.10
C ARG A 437 11.87 4.82 -11.43
N VAL A 438 12.10 5.72 -10.48
CA VAL A 438 13.08 6.78 -10.60
C VAL A 438 14.13 6.63 -9.52
N HIS A 439 15.37 6.47 -9.92
CA HIS A 439 16.54 6.49 -9.05
C HIS A 439 17.08 7.91 -8.95
N LEU A 440 17.31 8.36 -7.73
CA LEU A 440 17.77 9.71 -7.39
C LEU A 440 19.11 9.64 -6.69
N GLU A 441 20.15 10.26 -7.27
CA GLU A 441 21.51 10.28 -6.71
C GLU A 441 21.93 11.74 -6.49
N SER A 442 22.41 12.03 -5.28
CA SER A 442 23.11 13.29 -4.92
C SER A 442 24.61 13.05 -5.00
N GLN A 443 25.37 14.12 -5.22
CA GLN A 443 26.84 14.06 -5.06
C GLN A 443 27.26 13.71 -3.65
#